data_cbac72129f4dde4d6dac67e3d81540bf
#
_entry.id   cbac72129f4dde4d6dac67e3d81540bf
#
_cell.length_a   1.000
_cell.length_b   1.000
_cell.length_c   1.000
_cell.angle_alpha   90.00
_cell.angle_beta   90.00
_cell.angle_gamma   90.00
#
_symmetry.space_group_name_H-M   'P 1'
#
loop_
_entity.id
_entity.type
_entity.pdbx_description
1 polymer ?
#
loop_
_entity_poly.entity_id
_entity_poly.type
_entity_poly.pdbx_seq_one_letter_code
_entity_poly.pdbx_strand_id
1 'polypeptide(L)'
;WVGEAQDQAIDNLQWVANHVYENPAVHYYFGDLTGSKWTKTDIWLKNDCRMIAKGTSQRIRGKKQLSTRYTLIVLDDFESEGNTKTPESRQAIKNWVTAAVYPAIDFDKGGALWCNGTIVHYDSFLNNILTEYNKTRKDGTDYSWEIFSRKAIEDEKPIWESRWSLKKLEARKQFYIDSGTPSKFYQ
;
A
#
# COMPACT_ATOMS: atom_id res chain seq x y z
N TRP A 1 -4.85 -7.15 3.00
CA TRP A 1 -3.60 -6.71 2.41
C TRP A 1 -3.59 -6.98 0.91
N VAL A 2 -3.20 -6.01 0.12
CA VAL A 2 -3.15 -6.14 -1.34
C VAL A 2 -1.78 -5.67 -1.81
N GLY A 3 -1.06 -6.51 -2.55
CA GLY A 3 0.18 -6.16 -3.27
C GLY A 3 -0.03 -6.11 -4.79
N GLU A 4 1.00 -5.79 -5.55
CA GLU A 4 0.95 -5.91 -7.01
C GLU A 4 0.55 -7.32 -7.42
N ALA A 5 1.29 -8.31 -6.95
CA ALA A 5 0.97 -9.73 -7.06
C ALA A 5 0.46 -10.30 -5.74
N GLN A 6 -0.29 -11.40 -5.80
CA GLN A 6 -0.78 -12.05 -4.61
C GLN A 6 0.34 -12.61 -3.73
N ASP A 7 1.43 -13.06 -4.31
CA ASP A 7 2.56 -13.63 -3.56
C ASP A 7 3.21 -12.59 -2.65
N GLN A 8 3.39 -11.35 -3.11
CA GLN A 8 3.86 -10.23 -2.29
C GLN A 8 2.92 -9.97 -1.10
N ALA A 9 1.62 -9.94 -1.35
CA ALA A 9 0.64 -9.76 -0.28
C ALA A 9 0.64 -10.93 0.72
N ILE A 10 0.91 -12.15 0.25
CA ILE A 10 1.08 -13.35 1.09
C ILE A 10 2.31 -13.18 2.00
N ASP A 11 3.44 -12.77 1.46
CA ASP A 11 4.68 -12.60 2.24
C ASP A 11 4.47 -11.57 3.36
N ASN A 12 3.84 -10.44 3.04
CA ASN A 12 3.49 -9.42 4.04
C ASN A 12 2.53 -9.95 5.10
N LEU A 13 1.49 -10.70 4.70
CA LEU A 13 0.54 -11.30 5.63
C LEU A 13 1.22 -12.34 6.52
N GLN A 14 2.11 -13.16 5.98
CA GLN A 14 2.86 -14.16 6.75
C GLN A 14 3.82 -13.48 7.73
N TRP A 15 4.45 -12.37 7.36
CA TRP A 15 5.27 -11.60 8.29
C TRP A 15 4.45 -11.10 9.50
N VAL A 16 3.26 -10.54 9.25
CA VAL A 16 2.33 -10.15 10.34
C VAL A 16 1.90 -11.36 11.16
N ALA A 17 1.57 -12.47 10.51
CA ALA A 17 1.15 -13.71 11.15
C ALA A 17 2.23 -14.26 12.09
N ASN A 18 3.49 -14.26 11.66
CA ASN A 18 4.62 -14.70 12.48
C ASN A 18 4.78 -13.82 13.73
N HIS A 19 4.61 -12.50 13.58
CA HIS A 19 4.66 -11.60 14.74
C HIS A 19 3.48 -11.84 15.71
N VAL A 20 2.28 -12.10 15.21
CA VAL A 20 1.14 -12.46 16.06
C VAL A 20 1.41 -13.76 16.82
N TYR A 21 2.06 -14.72 16.16
CA TYR A 21 2.31 -16.05 16.75
C TYR A 21 3.54 -16.08 17.67
N GLU A 22 4.63 -15.37 17.35
CA GLU A 22 5.92 -15.53 18.02
C GLU A 22 6.34 -14.36 18.91
N ASN A 23 5.76 -13.14 18.71
CA ASN A 23 6.25 -11.96 19.38
C ASN A 23 5.78 -11.91 20.85
N PRO A 24 6.72 -11.96 21.83
CA PRO A 24 6.37 -11.92 23.25
C PRO A 24 5.61 -10.66 23.68
N ALA A 25 5.87 -9.52 23.03
CA ALA A 25 5.15 -8.28 23.35
C ALA A 25 3.68 -8.37 22.91
N VAL A 26 3.40 -8.97 21.74
CA VAL A 26 2.02 -9.20 21.29
C VAL A 26 1.31 -10.12 22.28
N HIS A 27 1.94 -11.21 22.70
CA HIS A 27 1.36 -12.13 23.70
C HIS A 27 1.15 -11.46 25.07
N TYR A 28 2.07 -10.60 25.47
CA TYR A 28 1.96 -9.88 26.75
C TYR A 28 0.76 -8.92 26.78
N TYR A 29 0.55 -8.14 25.69
CA TYR A 29 -0.52 -7.15 25.66
C TYR A 29 -1.88 -7.68 25.20
N PHE A 30 -1.92 -8.70 24.35
CA PHE A 30 -3.13 -9.17 23.67
C PHE A 30 -3.44 -10.64 23.92
N GLY A 31 -2.56 -11.37 24.61
CA GLY A 31 -2.68 -12.81 24.79
C GLY A 31 -2.40 -13.61 23.49
N ASP A 32 -2.73 -14.89 23.53
CA ASP A 32 -2.65 -15.73 22.34
C ASP A 32 -3.84 -15.47 21.41
N LEU A 33 -3.54 -14.85 20.27
CA LEU A 33 -4.52 -14.51 19.24
C LEU A 33 -4.68 -15.58 18.15
N THR A 34 -3.99 -16.72 18.24
CA THR A 34 -4.03 -17.77 17.21
C THR A 34 -5.42 -18.38 17.10
N GLY A 35 -6.11 -18.13 16.00
CA GLY A 35 -7.46 -18.61 15.75
C GLY A 35 -7.52 -19.97 15.04
N SER A 36 -8.73 -20.37 14.65
CA SER A 36 -9.01 -21.70 14.08
C SER A 36 -8.56 -21.87 12.63
N LYS A 37 -8.36 -20.80 11.90
CA LYS A 37 -7.94 -20.81 10.50
C LYS A 37 -6.65 -20.02 10.32
N TRP A 38 -5.60 -20.72 9.87
CA TRP A 38 -4.28 -20.15 9.66
C TRP A 38 -3.68 -20.66 8.36
N THR A 39 -4.00 -19.95 7.26
CA THR A 39 -3.51 -20.31 5.93
C THR A 39 -2.64 -19.18 5.39
N LYS A 40 -1.91 -19.42 4.29
CA LYS A 40 -1.06 -18.39 3.65
C LYS A 40 -1.83 -17.15 3.21
N THR A 41 -3.10 -17.28 2.86
CA THR A 41 -3.90 -16.19 2.25
C THR A 41 -5.06 -15.72 3.13
N ASP A 42 -5.35 -16.41 4.24
CA ASP A 42 -6.56 -16.18 5.03
C ASP A 42 -6.33 -16.64 6.47
N ILE A 43 -6.27 -15.69 7.38
CA ILE A 43 -5.96 -15.88 8.79
C ILE A 43 -7.10 -15.36 9.64
N TRP A 44 -7.56 -16.15 10.59
CA TRP A 44 -8.55 -15.79 11.59
C TRP A 44 -7.92 -15.75 12.96
N LEU A 45 -8.06 -14.62 13.64
CA LEU A 45 -7.63 -14.45 15.02
C LEU A 45 -8.75 -14.86 16.00
N LYS A 46 -8.39 -15.15 17.26
CA LYS A 46 -9.35 -15.47 18.33
C LYS A 46 -10.34 -14.36 18.65
N ASN A 47 -9.99 -13.11 18.32
CA ASN A 47 -10.86 -11.94 18.51
C ASN A 47 -11.76 -11.66 17.30
N ASP A 48 -12.03 -12.68 16.46
CA ASP A 48 -12.84 -12.61 15.25
C ASP A 48 -12.27 -11.66 14.15
N CYS A 49 -11.06 -11.15 14.32
CA CYS A 49 -10.38 -10.41 13.27
C CYS A 49 -9.94 -11.38 12.16
N ARG A 50 -10.20 -11.01 10.93
CA ARG A 50 -9.79 -11.77 9.75
C ARG A 50 -8.88 -10.95 8.86
N MET A 51 -7.74 -11.52 8.49
CA MET A 51 -6.76 -10.94 7.59
C MET A 51 -6.66 -11.76 6.31
N ILE A 52 -6.65 -11.08 5.14
CA ILE A 52 -6.66 -11.73 3.82
C ILE A 52 -5.59 -11.09 2.94
N ALA A 53 -4.84 -11.91 2.20
CA ALA A 53 -3.92 -11.48 1.16
C ALA A 53 -4.54 -11.58 -0.24
N LYS A 54 -4.38 -10.53 -1.04
CA LYS A 54 -4.88 -10.42 -2.42
C LYS A 54 -3.84 -9.77 -3.32
N GLY A 55 -3.92 -10.04 -4.62
CA GLY A 55 -3.21 -9.25 -5.64
C GLY A 55 -4.08 -8.13 -6.21
N THR A 56 -3.45 -7.15 -6.84
CA THR A 56 -4.14 -6.06 -7.56
C THR A 56 -5.07 -6.64 -8.63
N SER A 57 -6.21 -5.99 -8.83
CA SER A 57 -7.29 -6.41 -9.72
C SER A 57 -8.00 -7.72 -9.35
N GLN A 58 -7.62 -8.39 -8.28
CA GLN A 58 -8.38 -9.54 -7.79
C GLN A 58 -9.72 -9.09 -7.18
N ARG A 59 -10.69 -10.02 -7.19
CA ARG A 59 -12.01 -9.78 -6.62
C ARG A 59 -11.95 -9.54 -5.11
N ILE A 60 -12.23 -8.32 -4.68
CA ILE A 60 -12.29 -7.91 -3.27
C ILE A 60 -13.63 -8.32 -2.65
N ARG A 61 -14.74 -8.14 -3.39
CA ARG A 61 -16.09 -8.47 -2.94
C ARG A 61 -16.48 -9.89 -3.31
N GLY A 62 -17.36 -10.53 -2.50
CA GLY A 62 -18.23 -11.59 -2.99
C GLY A 62 -17.92 -13.02 -2.62
N LYS A 63 -17.52 -13.31 -1.39
CA LYS A 63 -17.90 -14.59 -0.81
C LYS A 63 -19.06 -14.35 0.18
N LYS A 64 -20.22 -14.88 -0.14
CA LYS A 64 -21.48 -14.76 0.63
C LYS A 64 -21.42 -15.20 2.10
N GLN A 65 -20.30 -15.67 2.58
CA GLN A 65 -20.14 -16.17 3.96
C GLN A 65 -19.80 -15.08 4.99
N LEU A 66 -19.50 -13.83 4.54
CA LEU A 66 -19.27 -12.73 5.45
C LEU A 66 -20.01 -11.51 4.89
N SER A 67 -21.14 -11.19 5.49
CA SER A 67 -21.90 -9.96 5.29
C SER A 67 -21.14 -8.70 5.80
N THR A 68 -19.94 -8.88 6.31
CA THR A 68 -19.11 -7.83 6.89
C THR A 68 -18.20 -7.21 5.83
N ARG A 69 -18.23 -5.89 5.71
CA ARG A 69 -17.27 -5.11 4.94
C ARG A 69 -15.93 -5.07 5.68
N TYR A 70 -14.88 -4.70 4.97
CA TYR A 70 -13.55 -4.54 5.56
C TYR A 70 -13.48 -3.27 6.42
N THR A 71 -12.86 -3.37 7.57
CA THR A 71 -12.54 -2.20 8.41
C THR A 71 -11.18 -1.60 8.06
N LEU A 72 -10.32 -2.36 7.38
CA LEU A 72 -9.07 -1.85 6.84
C LEU A 72 -8.73 -2.57 5.53
N ILE A 73 -8.41 -1.79 4.50
CA ILE A 73 -7.76 -2.30 3.29
C ILE A 73 -6.44 -1.58 3.15
N VAL A 74 -5.36 -2.35 3.03
CA VAL A 74 -4.01 -1.84 2.75
C VAL A 74 -3.65 -2.21 1.31
N LEU A 75 -3.42 -1.21 0.48
CA LEU A 75 -2.86 -1.34 -0.86
C LEU A 75 -1.37 -1.00 -0.75
N ASP A 76 -0.50 -1.99 -0.88
CA ASP A 76 0.93 -1.88 -0.65
C ASP A 76 1.71 -2.23 -1.91
N ASP A 77 2.40 -1.26 -2.47
CA ASP A 77 3.08 -1.36 -3.77
C ASP A 77 2.20 -2.01 -4.87
N PHE A 78 0.93 -1.62 -4.90
CA PHE A 78 -0.07 -2.21 -5.81
C PHE A 78 0.04 -1.71 -7.25
N GLU A 79 0.77 -0.63 -7.49
CA GLU A 79 1.15 -0.13 -8.81
C GLU A 79 2.63 -0.43 -9.08
N SER A 80 2.92 -0.89 -10.29
CA SER A 80 4.27 -1.18 -10.79
C SER A 80 4.46 -0.66 -12.21
N GLU A 81 5.69 -0.63 -12.70
CA GLU A 81 5.96 -0.34 -14.11
C GLU A 81 5.22 -1.34 -15.04
N GLY A 82 5.05 -2.59 -14.60
CA GLY A 82 4.39 -3.65 -15.36
C GLY A 82 2.90 -3.39 -15.54
N ASN A 83 2.20 -3.13 -14.45
CA ASN A 83 0.74 -2.98 -14.46
C ASN A 83 0.26 -1.55 -14.76
N THR A 84 1.18 -0.57 -14.86
CA THR A 84 0.87 0.83 -15.27
C THR A 84 1.37 1.18 -16.67
N LYS A 85 1.85 0.20 -17.43
CA LYS A 85 2.52 0.41 -18.72
C LYS A 85 1.62 1.06 -19.76
N THR A 86 0.36 0.66 -19.86
CA THR A 86 -0.58 1.20 -20.85
C THR A 86 -1.66 2.09 -20.23
N PRO A 87 -2.25 3.05 -20.97
CA PRO A 87 -3.37 3.85 -20.47
C PRO A 87 -4.54 2.98 -19.97
N GLU A 88 -4.83 1.89 -20.68
CA GLU A 88 -5.93 0.98 -20.34
C GLU A 88 -5.65 0.27 -19.00
N SER A 89 -4.42 -0.18 -18.77
CA SER A 89 -4.06 -0.85 -17.50
C SER A 89 -4.12 0.13 -16.32
N ARG A 90 -3.68 1.39 -16.50
CA ARG A 90 -3.81 2.42 -15.47
C ARG A 90 -5.28 2.74 -15.18
N GLN A 91 -6.09 2.88 -16.22
CA GLN A 91 -7.54 3.10 -16.03
C GLN A 91 -8.23 1.91 -15.36
N ALA A 92 -7.81 0.68 -15.66
CA ALA A 92 -8.32 -0.51 -15.01
C ALA A 92 -8.02 -0.53 -13.50
N ILE A 93 -6.82 -0.12 -13.08
CA ILE A 93 -6.46 0.03 -11.66
C ILE A 93 -7.32 1.11 -10.99
N LYS A 94 -7.46 2.29 -11.62
CA LYS A 94 -8.31 3.38 -11.10
C LYS A 94 -9.76 2.89 -10.90
N ASN A 95 -10.32 2.23 -11.90
CA ASN A 95 -11.68 1.68 -11.84
C ASN A 95 -11.81 0.60 -10.76
N TRP A 96 -10.81 -0.26 -10.62
CA TRP A 96 -10.82 -1.30 -9.60
C TRP A 96 -10.76 -0.71 -8.19
N VAL A 97 -9.92 0.28 -7.93
CA VAL A 97 -9.87 0.95 -6.63
C VAL A 97 -11.19 1.64 -6.32
N THR A 98 -11.73 2.42 -7.26
CA THR A 98 -12.93 3.24 -7.01
C THR A 98 -14.23 2.43 -7.01
N ALA A 99 -14.35 1.39 -7.84
CA ALA A 99 -15.58 0.62 -7.98
C ALA A 99 -15.60 -0.69 -7.17
N ALA A 100 -14.46 -1.24 -6.79
CA ALA A 100 -14.38 -2.50 -6.07
C ALA A 100 -13.78 -2.37 -4.66
N VAL A 101 -12.63 -1.68 -4.51
CA VAL A 101 -11.91 -1.56 -3.23
C VAL A 101 -12.63 -0.60 -2.30
N TYR A 102 -12.76 0.66 -2.70
CA TYR A 102 -13.34 1.72 -1.87
C TYR A 102 -14.73 1.34 -1.32
N PRO A 103 -15.69 0.86 -2.14
CA PRO A 103 -16.99 0.47 -1.63
C PRO A 103 -17.02 -0.85 -0.83
N ALA A 104 -15.88 -1.55 -0.71
CA ALA A 104 -15.77 -2.74 0.14
C ALA A 104 -15.46 -2.40 1.60
N ILE A 105 -15.17 -1.14 1.90
CA ILE A 105 -14.83 -0.64 3.23
C ILE A 105 -16.11 -0.29 4.00
N ASP A 106 -16.12 -0.57 5.29
CA ASP A 106 -17.19 -0.21 6.23
C ASP A 106 -16.84 1.11 6.93
N PHE A 107 -17.10 2.22 6.25
CA PHE A 107 -16.83 3.55 6.80
C PHE A 107 -17.71 3.87 8.01
N ASP A 108 -18.92 3.28 8.10
CA ASP A 108 -19.80 3.46 9.26
C ASP A 108 -19.20 2.90 10.55
N LYS A 109 -18.28 1.93 10.41
CA LYS A 109 -17.50 1.36 11.52
C LYS A 109 -16.10 1.95 11.65
N GLY A 110 -15.85 3.11 11.06
CA GLY A 110 -14.53 3.74 11.09
C GLY A 110 -13.51 3.05 10.19
N GLY A 111 -13.97 2.38 9.14
CA GLY A 111 -13.10 1.70 8.18
C GLY A 111 -12.22 2.66 7.40
N ALA A 112 -11.02 2.20 7.01
CA ALA A 112 -10.02 2.99 6.32
C ALA A 112 -9.44 2.28 5.08
N LEU A 113 -9.04 3.09 4.09
CA LEU A 113 -8.21 2.69 2.97
C LEU A 113 -6.83 3.30 3.14
N TRP A 114 -5.82 2.45 3.19
CA TRP A 114 -4.43 2.86 3.27
C TRP A 114 -3.73 2.48 1.96
N CYS A 115 -3.18 3.47 1.27
CA CYS A 115 -2.40 3.27 0.05
C CYS A 115 -0.95 3.65 0.32
N ASN A 116 -0.04 2.69 0.18
CA ASN A 116 1.39 2.87 0.29
C ASN A 116 2.06 2.45 -1.02
N GLY A 117 3.09 3.16 -1.45
CA GLY A 117 3.83 2.82 -2.65
C GLY A 117 4.63 3.98 -3.21
N THR A 118 5.35 3.71 -4.29
CA THR A 118 6.10 4.69 -5.05
C THR A 118 5.33 5.14 -6.29
N ILE A 119 5.58 6.35 -6.75
CA ILE A 119 5.00 6.85 -8.00
C ILE A 119 5.79 6.28 -9.17
N VAL A 120 5.21 5.31 -9.86
CA VAL A 120 5.84 4.60 -10.99
C VAL A 120 5.52 5.21 -12.36
N HIS A 121 4.49 6.04 -12.43
CA HIS A 121 4.06 6.69 -13.68
C HIS A 121 3.34 8.01 -13.40
N TYR A 122 3.52 9.02 -14.27
CA TYR A 122 2.88 10.33 -14.11
C TYR A 122 1.34 10.28 -14.13
N ASP A 123 0.74 9.25 -14.71
CA ASP A 123 -0.70 8.99 -14.72
C ASP A 123 -1.07 7.73 -13.90
N SER A 124 -0.29 7.40 -12.86
CA SER A 124 -0.64 6.36 -11.90
C SER A 124 -1.73 6.85 -10.93
N PHE A 125 -2.41 5.91 -10.25
CA PHE A 125 -3.43 6.24 -9.27
C PHE A 125 -2.86 7.08 -8.12
N LEU A 126 -1.71 6.67 -7.57
CA LEU A 126 -1.04 7.42 -6.48
C LEU A 126 -0.62 8.83 -6.91
N ASN A 127 -0.07 8.98 -8.13
CA ASN A 127 0.31 10.32 -8.61
C ASN A 127 -0.90 11.22 -8.85
N ASN A 128 -2.00 10.67 -9.33
CA ASN A 128 -3.23 11.44 -9.52
C ASN A 128 -3.79 11.94 -8.20
N ILE A 129 -3.81 11.11 -7.15
CA ILE A 129 -4.21 11.54 -5.79
C ILE A 129 -3.30 12.64 -5.27
N LEU A 130 -1.98 12.48 -5.38
CA LEU A 130 -1.01 13.49 -4.92
C LEU A 130 -1.17 14.81 -5.69
N THR A 131 -1.41 14.75 -7.00
CA THR A 131 -1.59 15.91 -7.85
C THR A 131 -2.86 16.69 -7.47
N GLU A 132 -3.98 16.00 -7.29
CA GLU A 132 -5.25 16.62 -6.87
C GLU A 132 -5.17 17.18 -5.45
N TYR A 133 -4.55 16.47 -4.51
CA TYR A 133 -4.29 16.95 -3.16
C TYR A 133 -3.49 18.27 -3.17
N ASN A 134 -2.42 18.35 -3.98
CA ASN A 134 -1.60 19.55 -4.07
C ASN A 134 -2.35 20.74 -4.71
N LYS A 135 -3.34 20.49 -5.59
CA LYS A 135 -4.23 21.52 -6.13
C LYS A 135 -5.22 22.01 -5.06
N THR A 136 -5.96 21.11 -4.45
CA THR A 136 -7.01 21.45 -3.47
C THR A 136 -6.44 22.13 -2.23
N ARG A 137 -5.23 21.73 -1.79
CA ARG A 137 -4.55 22.39 -0.69
C ARG A 137 -4.20 23.85 -0.98
N LYS A 138 -3.93 24.22 -2.25
CA LYS A 138 -3.70 25.61 -2.65
C LYS A 138 -4.99 26.42 -2.66
N ASP A 139 -6.10 25.78 -2.98
CA ASP A 139 -7.41 26.43 -3.14
C ASP A 139 -8.22 26.43 -1.84
N GLY A 140 -7.70 25.81 -0.76
CA GLY A 140 -8.38 25.75 0.55
C GLY A 140 -9.61 24.85 0.60
N THR A 141 -9.79 23.97 -0.38
CA THR A 141 -10.87 22.98 -0.41
C THR A 141 -10.49 21.71 0.35
N ASP A 142 -11.46 21.09 1.03
CA ASP A 142 -11.26 19.79 1.68
C ASP A 142 -10.99 18.71 0.64
N TYR A 143 -10.02 17.86 0.95
CA TYR A 143 -9.69 16.70 0.16
C TYR A 143 -9.88 15.43 0.99
N SER A 144 -10.49 14.40 0.38
CA SER A 144 -10.86 13.17 1.08
C SER A 144 -9.68 12.24 1.41
N TRP A 145 -8.45 12.61 1.02
CA TRP A 145 -7.24 11.86 1.29
C TRP A 145 -6.28 12.66 2.17
N GLU A 146 -5.77 12.01 3.21
CA GLU A 146 -4.58 12.49 3.90
C GLU A 146 -3.34 11.91 3.22
N ILE A 147 -2.38 12.78 2.89
CA ILE A 147 -1.19 12.38 2.15
C ILE A 147 0.08 12.67 2.94
N PHE A 148 0.89 11.64 3.09
CA PHE A 148 2.25 11.73 3.56
C PHE A 148 3.20 11.38 2.41
N SER A 149 3.90 12.37 1.87
CA SER A 149 4.87 12.20 0.79
C SER A 149 6.20 12.83 1.19
N ARG A 150 7.29 12.10 1.01
CA ARG A 150 8.65 12.56 1.30
C ARG A 150 9.58 12.21 0.14
N LYS A 151 10.48 13.14 -0.16
CA LYS A 151 11.58 12.89 -1.10
C LYS A 151 12.76 12.32 -0.31
N ALA A 152 13.62 11.55 -0.96
CA ALA A 152 14.86 11.06 -0.33
C ALA A 152 15.82 12.18 0.05
N ILE A 153 15.75 13.32 -0.66
CA ILE A 153 16.53 14.53 -0.42
C ILE A 153 15.55 15.71 -0.32
N GLU A 154 15.55 16.41 0.80
CA GLU A 154 14.79 17.65 1.03
C GLU A 154 15.77 18.73 1.53
N ASP A 155 15.68 19.95 1.00
CA ASP A 155 16.56 21.07 1.34
C ASP A 155 18.04 20.70 1.32
N GLU A 156 18.47 20.01 0.25
CA GLU A 156 19.84 19.52 0.02
C GLU A 156 20.36 18.51 1.06
N LYS A 157 19.47 17.97 1.90
CA LYS A 157 19.81 16.97 2.94
C LYS A 157 19.05 15.68 2.73
N PRO A 158 19.68 14.52 2.97
CA PRO A 158 18.95 13.26 2.97
C PRO A 158 18.03 13.19 4.19
N ILE A 159 16.79 12.76 4.00
CA ILE A 159 15.82 12.63 5.11
C ILE A 159 16.17 11.45 6.06
N TRP A 160 17.00 10.54 5.62
CA TRP A 160 17.45 9.38 6.40
C TRP A 160 18.96 9.19 6.31
N GLU A 161 19.71 10.15 6.86
CA GLU A 161 21.17 10.24 6.73
C GLU A 161 21.91 9.00 7.28
N SER A 162 21.44 8.40 8.39
CA SER A 162 22.06 7.23 9.00
C SER A 162 22.09 6.01 8.08
N ARG A 163 21.13 5.88 7.17
CA ARG A 163 21.07 4.79 6.18
C ARG A 163 21.51 5.23 4.80
N TRP A 164 21.07 6.41 4.38
CA TRP A 164 21.28 6.97 3.05
C TRP A 164 21.92 8.34 3.13
N SER A 165 23.25 8.39 3.27
CA SER A 165 24.00 9.64 3.23
C SER A 165 23.87 10.29 1.84
N LEU A 166 24.05 11.60 1.76
CA LEU A 166 23.99 12.36 0.50
C LEU A 166 24.93 11.74 -0.56
N LYS A 167 26.16 11.39 -0.18
CA LYS A 167 27.12 10.72 -1.06
C LYS A 167 26.59 9.41 -1.66
N LYS A 168 25.89 8.59 -0.87
CA LYS A 168 25.28 7.33 -1.36
C LYS A 168 24.12 7.62 -2.34
N LEU A 169 23.30 8.62 -2.05
CA LEU A 169 22.20 9.01 -2.92
C LEU A 169 22.71 9.60 -4.24
N GLU A 170 23.74 10.43 -4.21
CA GLU A 170 24.39 10.96 -5.41
C GLU A 170 25.01 9.86 -6.27
N ALA A 171 25.73 8.92 -5.66
CA ALA A 171 26.28 7.78 -6.37
C ALA A 171 25.17 6.92 -7.02
N ARG A 172 24.04 6.71 -6.33
CA ARG A 172 22.89 6.01 -6.88
C ARG A 172 22.23 6.77 -8.04
N LYS A 173 22.11 8.10 -7.91
CA LYS A 173 21.63 8.96 -8.99
C LYS A 173 22.52 8.84 -10.23
N GLN A 174 23.85 8.94 -10.02
CA GLN A 174 24.81 8.80 -11.12
C GLN A 174 24.71 7.44 -11.82
N PHE A 175 24.56 6.35 -11.05
CA PHE A 175 24.32 5.01 -11.62
C PHE A 175 23.11 4.97 -12.57
N TYR A 176 21.97 5.58 -12.19
CA TYR A 176 20.79 5.62 -13.06
C TYR A 176 20.99 6.50 -14.30
N ILE A 177 21.78 7.60 -14.18
CA ILE A 177 22.14 8.44 -15.31
C ILE A 177 23.00 7.65 -16.30
N ASP A 178 24.04 6.99 -15.81
CA ASP A 178 24.98 6.19 -16.62
C ASP A 178 24.28 4.99 -17.27
N SER A 179 23.26 4.44 -16.62
CA SER A 179 22.42 3.35 -17.14
C SER A 179 21.33 3.82 -18.13
N GLY A 180 21.26 5.11 -18.44
CA GLY A 180 20.24 5.66 -19.35
C GLY A 180 18.81 5.69 -18.80
N THR A 181 18.64 5.53 -17.47
CA THR A 181 17.34 5.48 -16.80
C THR A 181 17.22 6.49 -15.65
N PRO A 182 17.54 7.80 -15.87
CA PRO A 182 17.62 8.79 -14.79
C PRO A 182 16.30 8.97 -14.02
N SER A 183 15.15 8.76 -14.69
CA SER A 183 13.83 8.87 -14.07
C SER A 183 13.62 7.89 -12.90
N LYS A 184 14.30 6.75 -12.91
CA LYS A 184 14.20 5.74 -11.83
C LYS A 184 14.79 6.18 -10.50
N PHE A 185 15.60 7.24 -10.49
CA PHE A 185 16.09 7.82 -9.23
C PHE A 185 15.01 8.62 -8.51
N TYR A 186 14.03 9.13 -9.23
CA TYR A 186 13.00 10.01 -8.69
C TYR A 186 11.68 9.26 -8.39
N GLN A 187 11.68 7.96 -8.59
CA GLN A 187 10.64 7.03 -8.17
C GLN A 187 10.98 6.45 -6.77
#